data_6722edcb10fd4fbdfcf969b9c1c3ec8b
#
_entry.id   6722edcb10fd4fbdfcf969b9c1c3ec8b
#
_cell.length_a   1.000
_cell.length_b   1.000
_cell.length_c   1.000
_cell.angle_alpha   90.00
_cell.angle_beta   90.00
_cell.angle_gamma   90.00
#
_symmetry.space_group_name_H-M   'P 1'
#
loop_
_entity.id
_entity.type
_entity.pdbx_description
1 polymer ?
#
loop_
_entity_poly.entity_id
_entity_poly.type
_entity_poly.pdbx_seq_one_letter_code
_entity_poly.pdbx_strand_id
1 'polypeptide(L)'
;MKKTILILVANPQGSAGLNLLPEVRNLQEAIQRSLNRERFAVEWRVAVQEEDLRRHILDIKPQIIHFCGHGTKEGLVIHDENNQVKLLSNEFLVDLLKNFSDRVECLVLNSCNTEPLAIEVAKHINYAIGMNQEVKDKSAIAFSEAFYDAIGAGEGIEKAFDIGKNAVLGITSSDNQSRKLTAVREDDSPFISQNKEYLIPVLYKNQNLAPLSSQSNQDFEFDAYISYVDKDPDSTWVWDVLLPKLEEAGLHIAVSGDSANPGVPRVIDIEQGIKQSKRTIVVLSKNYLLDNMTTFESALGQSMGIQEGSYRLLPVKIMSLDGIELPVRLSMLTILELSHPRRAEREFQRLVQSLKSPLPNMGQ
;
A
#
# COMPACT_ATOMS: atom_id res chain seq x y z
N MET A 1 15.00 0.41 -26.20
CA MET A 1 13.98 1.46 -26.38
C MET A 1 13.97 2.33 -25.13
N LYS A 2 13.80 3.66 -25.28
CA LYS A 2 13.57 4.56 -24.13
C LYS A 2 12.14 4.37 -23.63
N LYS A 3 11.94 4.32 -22.31
CA LYS A 3 10.61 4.42 -21.72
C LYS A 3 10.21 5.89 -21.64
N THR A 4 9.03 6.22 -22.10
CA THR A 4 8.50 7.59 -22.08
C THR A 4 7.55 7.78 -20.92
N ILE A 5 7.79 8.81 -20.14
CA ILE A 5 6.94 9.26 -19.02
C ILE A 5 6.22 10.52 -19.52
N LEU A 6 4.89 10.50 -19.53
CA LEU A 6 4.04 11.65 -19.87
C LEU A 6 3.44 12.23 -18.59
N ILE A 7 3.81 13.46 -18.25
CA ILE A 7 3.22 14.19 -17.12
C ILE A 7 2.12 15.12 -17.66
N LEU A 8 0.93 14.96 -17.12
CA LEU A 8 -0.25 15.75 -17.43
C LEU A 8 -0.60 16.65 -16.25
N VAL A 9 -0.63 17.94 -16.45
CA VAL A 9 -0.84 18.94 -15.41
C VAL A 9 -2.13 19.70 -15.64
N ALA A 10 -3.05 19.70 -14.67
CA ALA A 10 -4.29 20.44 -14.74
C ALA A 10 -4.55 21.22 -13.44
N ASN A 11 -4.68 22.55 -13.57
CA ASN A 11 -5.01 23.48 -12.48
C ASN A 11 -5.90 24.61 -13.01
N PRO A 12 -7.18 24.31 -13.39
CA PRO A 12 -8.07 25.28 -14.02
C PRO A 12 -8.47 26.40 -13.06
N GLN A 13 -8.90 27.54 -13.64
CA GLN A 13 -9.46 28.64 -12.87
C GLN A 13 -10.75 28.20 -12.16
N GLY A 14 -10.87 28.61 -10.90
CA GLY A 14 -12.00 28.22 -10.05
C GLY A 14 -11.74 26.94 -9.21
N SER A 15 -10.65 26.22 -9.45
CA SER A 15 -10.17 25.19 -8.53
C SER A 15 -9.33 25.82 -7.39
N ALA A 16 -9.14 25.08 -6.29
CA ALA A 16 -8.19 25.47 -5.25
C ALA A 16 -6.77 25.52 -5.88
N GLY A 17 -6.03 26.61 -5.68
CA GLY A 17 -4.71 26.78 -6.29
C GLY A 17 -3.73 25.74 -5.78
N LEU A 18 -3.26 24.86 -6.67
CA LEU A 18 -2.17 23.90 -6.40
C LEU A 18 -0.86 24.42 -6.96
N ASN A 19 0.23 24.20 -6.22
CA ASN A 19 1.56 24.49 -6.71
C ASN A 19 2.17 23.28 -7.41
N LEU A 20 1.75 23.00 -8.64
CA LEU A 20 2.12 21.78 -9.39
C LEU A 20 3.50 21.86 -10.08
N LEU A 21 4.04 23.06 -10.31
CA LEU A 21 5.34 23.22 -10.98
C LEU A 21 6.52 22.60 -10.21
N PRO A 22 6.60 22.70 -8.88
CA PRO A 22 7.63 21.99 -8.10
C PRO A 22 7.55 20.48 -8.27
N GLU A 23 6.36 19.90 -8.35
CA GLU A 23 6.21 18.47 -8.56
C GLU A 23 6.77 18.02 -9.91
N VAL A 24 6.38 18.70 -10.99
CA VAL A 24 6.92 18.44 -12.35
C VAL A 24 8.44 18.57 -12.37
N ARG A 25 8.97 19.65 -11.77
CA ARG A 25 10.41 19.89 -11.69
C ARG A 25 11.12 18.77 -10.93
N ASN A 26 10.66 18.41 -9.74
CA ASN A 26 11.30 17.38 -8.91
C ASN A 26 11.29 16.02 -9.61
N LEU A 27 10.20 15.68 -10.30
CA LEU A 27 10.10 14.46 -11.09
C LEU A 27 11.11 14.45 -12.25
N GLN A 28 11.23 15.57 -12.99
CA GLN A 28 12.23 15.68 -14.05
C GLN A 28 13.65 15.57 -13.51
N GLU A 29 13.96 16.26 -12.41
CA GLU A 29 15.26 16.22 -11.74
C GLU A 29 15.57 14.80 -11.24
N ALA A 30 14.59 14.06 -10.68
CA ALA A 30 14.75 12.69 -10.23
C ALA A 30 15.22 11.76 -11.36
N ILE A 31 14.60 11.85 -12.53
CA ILE A 31 15.02 11.07 -13.70
C ILE A 31 16.40 11.58 -14.22
N GLN A 32 16.62 12.89 -14.33
CA GLN A 32 17.86 13.45 -14.85
C GLN A 32 19.10 13.11 -14.02
N ARG A 33 18.97 13.08 -12.68
CA ARG A 33 20.07 12.72 -11.78
C ARG A 33 20.32 11.21 -11.70
N SER A 34 19.42 10.37 -12.26
CA SER A 34 19.56 8.93 -12.20
C SER A 34 20.66 8.37 -13.07
N LEU A 35 21.22 7.21 -12.68
CA LEU A 35 22.23 6.49 -13.46
C LEU A 35 21.70 6.00 -14.81
N ASN A 36 20.40 5.70 -14.90
CA ASN A 36 19.78 5.17 -16.10
C ASN A 36 18.99 6.24 -16.90
N ARG A 37 19.26 7.53 -16.70
CA ARG A 37 18.54 8.64 -17.36
C ARG A 37 18.39 8.48 -18.88
N GLU A 38 19.40 7.88 -19.54
CA GLU A 38 19.38 7.66 -20.99
C GLU A 38 18.29 6.67 -21.45
N ARG A 39 17.74 5.89 -20.52
CA ARG A 39 16.67 4.93 -20.77
C ARG A 39 15.28 5.57 -20.69
N PHE A 40 15.19 6.82 -20.28
CA PHE A 40 13.92 7.54 -20.09
C PHE A 40 13.83 8.79 -20.97
N ALA A 41 12.60 9.12 -21.38
CA ALA A 41 12.20 10.40 -21.94
C ALA A 41 11.07 10.94 -21.06
N VAL A 42 11.15 12.20 -20.64
CA VAL A 42 10.11 12.86 -19.84
C VAL A 42 9.49 13.96 -20.67
N GLU A 43 8.20 13.82 -20.96
CA GLU A 43 7.37 14.79 -21.64
C GLU A 43 6.32 15.31 -20.67
N TRP A 44 6.00 16.61 -20.73
CA TRP A 44 4.97 17.18 -19.87
C TRP A 44 4.06 18.13 -20.66
N ARG A 45 2.81 18.19 -20.24
CA ARG A 45 1.77 19.02 -20.83
C ARG A 45 0.98 19.71 -19.73
N VAL A 46 0.70 20.99 -19.90
CA VAL A 46 -0.06 21.83 -18.96
C VAL A 46 -1.41 22.20 -19.54
N ALA A 47 -2.30 22.62 -18.66
CA ALA A 47 -3.65 23.05 -19.03
C ALA A 47 -4.41 22.01 -19.87
N VAL A 48 -4.29 20.75 -19.46
CA VAL A 48 -4.78 19.60 -20.21
C VAL A 48 -6.31 19.64 -20.35
N GLN A 49 -6.80 19.50 -21.58
CA GLN A 49 -8.20 19.36 -21.95
C GLN A 49 -8.51 17.90 -22.33
N GLU A 50 -9.79 17.56 -22.40
CA GLU A 50 -10.23 16.19 -22.73
C GLU A 50 -9.67 15.67 -24.06
N GLU A 51 -9.73 16.49 -25.10
CA GLU A 51 -9.25 16.11 -26.43
C GLU A 51 -7.73 15.91 -26.48
N ASP A 52 -7.00 16.63 -25.66
CA ASP A 52 -5.54 16.58 -25.61
C ASP A 52 -5.04 15.23 -25.08
N LEU A 53 -5.76 14.61 -24.16
CA LEU A 53 -5.37 13.31 -23.58
C LEU A 53 -5.12 12.28 -24.68
N ARG A 54 -6.10 12.09 -25.55
CA ARG A 54 -5.99 11.13 -26.66
C ARG A 54 -4.84 11.50 -27.60
N ARG A 55 -4.74 12.78 -27.99
CA ARG A 55 -3.70 13.30 -28.90
C ARG A 55 -2.32 13.06 -28.32
N HIS A 56 -2.10 13.42 -27.06
CA HIS A 56 -0.80 13.26 -26.39
C HIS A 56 -0.41 11.78 -26.25
N ILE A 57 -1.35 10.89 -25.92
CA ILE A 57 -1.05 9.45 -25.83
C ILE A 57 -0.69 8.87 -27.21
N LEU A 58 -1.37 9.29 -28.28
CA LEU A 58 -1.07 8.84 -29.65
C LEU A 58 0.29 9.32 -30.14
N ASP A 59 0.62 10.59 -29.90
CA ASP A 59 1.84 11.22 -30.40
C ASP A 59 3.08 10.81 -29.60
N ILE A 60 2.96 10.79 -28.26
CA ILE A 60 4.07 10.57 -27.34
C ILE A 60 4.32 9.08 -27.07
N LYS A 61 3.27 8.25 -27.16
CA LYS A 61 3.31 6.80 -26.92
C LYS A 61 3.94 6.44 -25.55
N PRO A 62 3.43 7.01 -24.45
CA PRO A 62 4.04 6.83 -23.13
C PRO A 62 3.85 5.41 -22.58
N GLN A 63 4.80 4.94 -21.78
CA GLN A 63 4.68 3.74 -20.95
C GLN A 63 4.18 4.09 -19.55
N ILE A 64 4.47 5.29 -19.07
CA ILE A 64 3.97 5.78 -17.79
C ILE A 64 3.26 7.11 -18.03
N ILE A 65 2.02 7.22 -17.52
CA ILE A 65 1.27 8.47 -17.48
C ILE A 65 1.17 8.92 -16.03
N HIS A 66 1.55 10.16 -15.77
CA HIS A 66 1.47 10.78 -14.44
C HIS A 66 0.55 12.00 -14.51
N PHE A 67 -0.53 12.00 -13.75
CA PHE A 67 -1.45 13.11 -13.64
C PHE A 67 -1.20 13.88 -12.34
N CYS A 68 -0.98 15.20 -12.47
CA CYS A 68 -0.86 16.16 -11.37
C CYS A 68 -2.04 17.13 -11.44
N GLY A 69 -2.85 17.20 -10.41
CA GLY A 69 -4.00 18.09 -10.37
C GLY A 69 -5.01 17.72 -9.31
N HIS A 70 -6.23 18.20 -9.47
CA HIS A 70 -7.33 17.85 -8.59
C HIS A 70 -8.02 16.57 -9.05
N GLY A 71 -8.43 15.74 -8.05
CA GLY A 71 -9.22 14.55 -8.26
C GLY A 71 -10.40 14.49 -7.32
N THR A 72 -11.42 13.75 -7.73
CA THR A 72 -12.60 13.39 -6.95
C THR A 72 -12.86 11.89 -7.11
N LYS A 73 -13.81 11.35 -6.37
CA LYS A 73 -14.25 9.95 -6.55
C LYS A 73 -14.88 9.68 -7.92
N GLU A 74 -15.41 10.73 -8.55
CA GLU A 74 -16.11 10.68 -9.84
C GLU A 74 -15.19 10.88 -11.03
N GLY A 75 -13.99 11.47 -10.85
CA GLY A 75 -13.07 11.73 -11.94
C GLY A 75 -11.97 12.73 -11.65
N LEU A 76 -11.29 13.15 -12.71
CA LEU A 76 -10.23 14.15 -12.67
C LEU A 76 -10.74 15.53 -13.07
N VAL A 77 -10.19 16.55 -12.42
CA VAL A 77 -10.48 17.96 -12.76
C VAL A 77 -9.48 18.43 -13.82
N ILE A 78 -9.98 18.81 -15.00
CA ILE A 78 -9.21 19.30 -16.12
C ILE A 78 -9.70 20.68 -16.57
N HIS A 79 -9.05 21.24 -17.58
CA HIS A 79 -9.45 22.49 -18.20
C HIS A 79 -10.54 22.29 -19.26
N ASP A 80 -11.52 23.20 -19.32
CA ASP A 80 -12.36 23.36 -20.48
C ASP A 80 -11.73 24.36 -21.50
N GLU A 81 -12.43 24.65 -22.58
CA GLU A 81 -12.00 25.60 -23.63
C GLU A 81 -11.79 27.04 -23.11
N ASN A 82 -12.43 27.39 -21.98
CA ASN A 82 -12.36 28.71 -21.37
C ASN A 82 -11.43 28.74 -20.14
N ASN A 83 -10.62 27.69 -19.98
CA ASN A 83 -9.74 27.52 -18.81
C ASN A 83 -10.49 27.39 -17.46
N GLN A 84 -11.77 26.97 -17.50
CA GLN A 84 -12.57 26.70 -16.32
C GLN A 84 -12.52 25.22 -15.93
N VAL A 85 -13.06 24.93 -14.76
CA VAL A 85 -13.16 23.56 -14.23
C VAL A 85 -14.07 22.69 -15.11
N LYS A 86 -13.54 21.57 -15.58
CA LYS A 86 -14.28 20.48 -16.22
C LYS A 86 -13.97 19.18 -15.50
N LEU A 87 -14.99 18.44 -15.09
CA LEU A 87 -14.83 17.09 -14.53
C LEU A 87 -14.76 16.08 -15.67
N LEU A 88 -13.68 15.32 -15.72
CA LEU A 88 -13.49 14.21 -16.63
C LEU A 88 -13.81 12.91 -15.89
N SER A 89 -14.88 12.23 -16.31
CA SER A 89 -15.39 11.06 -15.59
C SER A 89 -14.43 9.87 -15.58
N ASN A 90 -14.52 9.05 -14.55
CA ASN A 90 -13.77 7.81 -14.46
C ASN A 90 -14.05 6.89 -15.65
N GLU A 91 -15.30 6.77 -16.08
CA GLU A 91 -15.71 5.94 -17.20
C GLU A 91 -14.98 6.32 -18.50
N PHE A 92 -14.92 7.61 -18.81
CA PHE A 92 -14.19 8.10 -19.98
C PHE A 92 -12.71 7.74 -19.92
N LEU A 93 -12.07 7.95 -18.77
CA LEU A 93 -10.63 7.67 -18.59
C LEU A 93 -10.31 6.17 -18.70
N VAL A 94 -11.16 5.33 -18.12
CA VAL A 94 -11.03 3.88 -18.23
C VAL A 94 -11.15 3.43 -19.68
N ASP A 95 -12.19 3.89 -20.41
CA ASP A 95 -12.39 3.51 -21.81
C ASP A 95 -11.27 4.03 -22.70
N LEU A 96 -10.79 5.25 -22.48
CA LEU A 96 -9.63 5.79 -23.17
C LEU A 96 -8.39 4.92 -22.96
N LEU A 97 -8.01 4.62 -21.72
CA LEU A 97 -6.79 3.89 -21.39
C LEU A 97 -6.84 2.43 -21.81
N LYS A 98 -8.03 1.83 -21.83
CA LYS A 98 -8.25 0.49 -22.38
C LYS A 98 -7.78 0.38 -23.84
N ASN A 99 -7.97 1.42 -24.64
CA ASN A 99 -7.51 1.45 -26.03
C ASN A 99 -5.99 1.57 -26.20
N PHE A 100 -5.27 1.84 -25.11
CA PHE A 100 -3.80 1.98 -25.08
C PHE A 100 -3.12 0.98 -24.14
N SER A 101 -3.84 -0.07 -23.73
CA SER A 101 -3.35 -1.10 -22.81
C SER A 101 -2.16 -1.90 -23.34
N ASP A 102 -1.93 -1.86 -24.65
CA ASP A 102 -0.77 -2.46 -25.33
C ASP A 102 0.54 -1.72 -25.09
N ARG A 103 0.49 -0.48 -24.59
CA ARG A 103 1.66 0.40 -24.44
C ARG A 103 1.76 1.10 -23.09
N VAL A 104 0.65 1.52 -22.50
CA VAL A 104 0.64 2.17 -21.18
C VAL A 104 0.76 1.10 -20.11
N GLU A 105 1.90 1.06 -19.44
CA GLU A 105 2.19 0.10 -18.37
C GLU A 105 1.65 0.59 -17.02
N CYS A 106 1.76 1.90 -16.75
CA CYS A 106 1.43 2.47 -15.45
C CYS A 106 0.73 3.83 -15.55
N LEU A 107 -0.34 4.00 -14.78
CA LEU A 107 -0.98 5.28 -14.51
C LEU A 107 -0.69 5.69 -13.07
N VAL A 108 -0.15 6.90 -12.87
CA VAL A 108 0.06 7.50 -11.54
C VAL A 108 -0.90 8.69 -11.42
N LEU A 109 -1.84 8.61 -10.49
CA LEU A 109 -2.82 9.65 -10.20
C LEU A 109 -2.43 10.35 -8.90
N ASN A 110 -1.59 11.37 -8.99
CA ASN A 110 -1.21 12.18 -7.84
C ASN A 110 -2.25 13.28 -7.58
N SER A 111 -3.45 12.83 -7.24
CA SER A 111 -4.66 13.64 -7.06
C SER A 111 -5.56 13.01 -6.02
N CYS A 112 -6.24 13.82 -5.20
CA CYS A 112 -7.08 13.37 -4.11
C CYS A 112 -8.21 12.43 -4.55
N ASN A 113 -8.53 11.41 -3.73
CA ASN A 113 -9.69 10.52 -3.91
C ASN A 113 -9.76 9.77 -5.26
N THR A 114 -8.63 9.50 -5.90
CA THR A 114 -8.55 8.84 -7.22
C THR A 114 -8.45 7.31 -7.16
N GLU A 115 -8.53 6.73 -5.97
CA GLU A 115 -8.52 5.27 -5.79
C GLU A 115 -9.58 4.54 -6.63
N PRO A 116 -10.86 5.00 -6.74
CA PRO A 116 -11.86 4.33 -7.56
C PRO A 116 -11.44 4.25 -9.04
N LEU A 117 -10.85 5.33 -9.58
CA LEU A 117 -10.32 5.34 -10.94
C LEU A 117 -9.14 4.37 -11.09
N ALA A 118 -8.22 4.33 -10.13
CA ALA A 118 -7.07 3.44 -10.16
C ALA A 118 -7.49 1.96 -10.18
N ILE A 119 -8.51 1.58 -9.39
CA ILE A 119 -9.07 0.23 -9.38
C ILE A 119 -9.59 -0.17 -10.76
N GLU A 120 -10.39 0.69 -11.38
CA GLU A 120 -10.99 0.39 -12.69
C GLU A 120 -9.95 0.34 -13.81
N VAL A 121 -8.99 1.27 -13.83
CA VAL A 121 -7.91 1.31 -14.81
C VAL A 121 -6.98 0.09 -14.69
N ALA A 122 -6.69 -0.36 -13.48
CA ALA A 122 -5.86 -1.53 -13.24
C ALA A 122 -6.45 -2.85 -13.80
N LYS A 123 -7.72 -2.88 -14.18
CA LYS A 123 -8.29 -4.02 -14.91
C LYS A 123 -7.80 -4.11 -16.37
N HIS A 124 -7.22 -3.05 -16.89
CA HIS A 124 -6.86 -2.92 -18.31
C HIS A 124 -5.37 -2.69 -18.56
N ILE A 125 -4.64 -2.02 -17.66
CA ILE A 125 -3.19 -1.80 -17.74
C ILE A 125 -2.48 -2.45 -16.56
N ASN A 126 -1.15 -2.63 -16.64
CA ASN A 126 -0.40 -3.41 -15.64
C ASN A 126 -0.49 -2.82 -14.23
N TYR A 127 -0.38 -1.50 -14.10
CA TYR A 127 -0.34 -0.81 -12.80
C TYR A 127 -1.13 0.48 -12.80
N ALA A 128 -1.85 0.75 -11.74
CA ALA A 128 -2.45 2.05 -11.48
C ALA A 128 -2.22 2.45 -10.03
N ILE A 129 -1.76 3.68 -9.81
CA ILE A 129 -1.55 4.27 -8.49
C ILE A 129 -2.56 5.39 -8.33
N GLY A 130 -3.30 5.37 -7.22
CA GLY A 130 -4.26 6.41 -6.85
C GLY A 130 -4.13 6.82 -5.40
N MET A 131 -4.87 7.85 -4.99
CA MET A 131 -4.96 8.31 -3.62
C MET A 131 -6.32 7.95 -3.04
N ASN A 132 -6.33 7.25 -1.89
CA ASN A 132 -7.58 6.78 -1.27
C ASN A 132 -8.32 7.88 -0.48
N GLN A 133 -7.67 9.02 -0.26
CA GLN A 133 -8.23 10.20 0.39
C GLN A 133 -7.48 11.47 -0.04
N GLU A 134 -7.75 12.59 0.63
CA GLU A 134 -7.01 13.83 0.39
C GLU A 134 -5.54 13.69 0.81
N VAL A 135 -4.65 14.13 -0.05
CA VAL A 135 -3.19 14.13 0.16
C VAL A 135 -2.68 15.58 0.21
N LYS A 136 -1.76 15.88 1.11
CA LYS A 136 -1.11 17.19 1.16
C LYS A 136 -0.07 17.30 0.05
N ASP A 137 0.08 18.49 -0.53
CA ASP A 137 1.05 18.77 -1.59
C ASP A 137 2.46 18.28 -1.26
N LYS A 138 2.94 18.53 -0.03
CA LYS A 138 4.27 18.09 0.42
C LYS A 138 4.44 16.56 0.36
N SER A 139 3.41 15.82 0.76
CA SER A 139 3.42 14.35 0.74
C SER A 139 3.29 13.81 -0.68
N ALA A 140 2.46 14.43 -1.51
CA ALA A 140 2.29 14.11 -2.91
C ALA A 140 3.60 14.29 -3.70
N ILE A 141 4.28 15.43 -3.51
CA ILE A 141 5.58 15.74 -4.14
C ILE A 141 6.65 14.74 -3.69
N ALA A 142 6.74 14.45 -2.38
CA ALA A 142 7.74 13.53 -1.86
C ALA A 142 7.54 12.10 -2.35
N PHE A 143 6.29 11.66 -2.44
CA PHE A 143 5.95 10.37 -3.04
C PHE A 143 6.44 10.30 -4.48
N SER A 144 6.06 11.29 -5.31
CA SER A 144 6.42 11.33 -6.73
C SER A 144 7.93 11.37 -6.93
N GLU A 145 8.64 12.23 -6.20
CA GLU A 145 10.10 12.35 -6.31
C GLU A 145 10.79 11.02 -6.03
N ALA A 146 10.50 10.38 -4.89
CA ALA A 146 11.13 9.12 -4.50
C ALA A 146 10.71 7.94 -5.41
N PHE A 147 9.46 7.93 -5.89
CA PHE A 147 8.99 6.97 -6.88
C PHE A 147 9.82 7.05 -8.18
N TYR A 148 10.03 8.26 -8.71
CA TYR A 148 10.80 8.43 -9.93
C TYR A 148 12.31 8.33 -9.75
N ASP A 149 12.86 8.59 -8.56
CA ASP A 149 14.24 8.23 -8.22
C ASP A 149 14.46 6.72 -8.35
N ALA A 150 13.53 5.92 -7.82
CA ALA A 150 13.61 4.46 -7.91
C ALA A 150 13.42 3.95 -9.35
N ILE A 151 12.47 4.51 -10.11
CA ILE A 151 12.28 4.20 -11.53
C ILE A 151 13.56 4.52 -12.32
N GLY A 152 14.15 5.69 -12.09
CA GLY A 152 15.41 6.11 -12.72
C GLY A 152 16.59 5.22 -12.32
N ALA A 153 16.61 4.67 -11.12
CA ALA A 153 17.59 3.69 -10.68
C ALA A 153 17.43 2.32 -11.37
N GLY A 154 16.29 2.09 -12.04
CA GLY A 154 16.00 0.84 -12.75
C GLY A 154 15.13 -0.14 -11.97
N GLU A 155 14.54 0.30 -10.86
CA GLU A 155 13.62 -0.51 -10.07
C GLU A 155 12.27 -0.67 -10.77
N GLY A 156 11.56 -1.77 -10.46
CA GLY A 156 10.20 -1.99 -10.94
C GLY A 156 9.18 -1.08 -10.26
N ILE A 157 7.99 -0.97 -10.87
CA ILE A 157 6.89 -0.11 -10.38
C ILE A 157 6.54 -0.39 -8.92
N GLU A 158 6.44 -1.65 -8.52
CA GLU A 158 6.05 -2.05 -7.17
C GLU A 158 7.07 -1.56 -6.13
N LYS A 159 8.36 -1.81 -6.37
CA LYS A 159 9.42 -1.34 -5.47
C LYS A 159 9.56 0.18 -5.47
N ALA A 160 9.37 0.84 -6.61
CA ALA A 160 9.35 2.30 -6.70
C ALA A 160 8.18 2.88 -5.88
N PHE A 161 7.01 2.25 -5.92
CA PHE A 161 5.87 2.63 -5.10
C PHE A 161 6.16 2.53 -3.60
N ASP A 162 6.78 1.43 -3.14
CA ASP A 162 7.16 1.25 -1.73
C ASP A 162 8.17 2.30 -1.28
N ILE A 163 9.16 2.64 -2.12
CA ILE A 163 10.13 3.71 -1.86
C ILE A 163 9.43 5.07 -1.77
N GLY A 164 8.46 5.35 -2.66
CA GLY A 164 7.63 6.56 -2.60
C GLY A 164 6.85 6.67 -1.29
N LYS A 165 6.21 5.62 -0.84
CA LYS A 165 5.51 5.57 0.47
C LYS A 165 6.46 5.80 1.65
N ASN A 166 7.66 5.24 1.58
CA ASN A 166 8.67 5.41 2.63
C ASN A 166 9.11 6.89 2.75
N ALA A 167 9.24 7.61 1.63
CA ALA A 167 9.56 9.05 1.63
C ALA A 167 8.46 9.87 2.33
N VAL A 168 7.18 9.56 2.10
CA VAL A 168 6.07 10.21 2.81
C VAL A 168 6.14 9.95 4.32
N LEU A 169 6.45 8.72 4.72
CA LEU A 169 6.63 8.37 6.14
C LEU A 169 7.77 9.18 6.77
N GLY A 170 8.88 9.37 6.07
CA GLY A 170 10.02 10.16 6.53
C GLY A 170 9.64 11.62 6.83
N ILE A 171 8.87 12.27 5.96
CA ILE A 171 8.44 13.67 6.15
C ILE A 171 7.51 13.80 7.35
N THR A 172 6.54 12.91 7.48
CA THR A 172 5.56 12.96 8.58
C THR A 172 6.21 12.72 9.94
N SER A 173 7.27 11.90 9.99
CA SER A 173 8.07 11.66 11.19
C SER A 173 8.90 12.88 11.60
N SER A 174 9.50 13.60 10.64
CA SER A 174 10.30 14.80 10.88
C SER A 174 9.48 15.98 11.40
N ASP A 175 8.27 16.19 10.86
CA ASP A 175 7.36 17.25 11.32
C ASP A 175 6.91 17.01 12.78
N ASN A 176 6.75 15.75 13.19
CA ASN A 176 6.43 15.39 14.58
C ASN A 176 7.61 15.56 15.53
N GLN A 177 8.85 15.33 15.10
CA GLN A 177 10.05 15.56 15.93
C GLN A 177 10.34 17.05 16.13
N SER A 178 10.19 17.87 15.10
CA SER A 178 10.38 19.32 15.20
C SER A 178 9.39 19.97 16.18
N ARG A 179 8.15 19.49 16.23
CA ARG A 179 7.14 19.95 17.21
C ARG A 179 7.45 19.50 18.64
N LYS A 180 8.08 18.34 18.85
CA LYS A 180 8.51 17.85 20.17
C LYS A 180 9.70 18.63 20.71
N LEU A 181 10.63 19.09 19.87
CA LEU A 181 11.80 19.85 20.28
C LEU A 181 11.47 21.29 20.67
N THR A 182 10.33 21.83 20.23
CA THR A 182 9.87 23.22 20.56
C THR A 182 8.88 23.28 21.70
N ALA A 183 8.33 22.15 22.16
CA ALA A 183 7.34 22.07 23.24
C ALA A 183 7.90 21.41 24.49
N VAL A 184 8.79 22.11 25.22
CA VAL A 184 9.08 21.79 26.62
C VAL A 184 8.12 22.62 27.48
N ARG A 185 6.91 22.10 27.71
CA ARG A 185 6.06 22.43 28.87
C ARG A 185 5.37 21.15 29.32
N GLU A 186 5.54 20.86 30.59
CA GLU A 186 4.88 19.81 31.34
C GLU A 186 3.35 20.01 31.29
N ASP A 187 2.63 18.92 31.17
CA ASP A 187 1.20 18.72 31.10
C ASP A 187 0.61 18.73 29.69
N ASP A 188 0.77 17.57 29.03
CA ASP A 188 -0.29 17.09 28.14
C ASP A 188 -0.06 15.62 27.77
N SER A 189 -1.10 14.82 27.97
CA SER A 189 -1.30 13.47 27.47
C SER A 189 -0.79 13.35 26.02
N PRO A 190 -0.08 12.28 25.62
CA PRO A 190 0.43 12.18 24.26
C PRO A 190 -0.71 11.88 23.28
N PHE A 191 -1.42 12.90 22.82
CA PHE A 191 -2.15 12.83 21.56
C PHE A 191 -1.12 12.78 20.44
N ILE A 192 -0.61 11.58 20.15
CA ILE A 192 0.08 11.28 18.90
C ILE A 192 -1.01 11.32 17.82
N SER A 193 -1.20 12.47 17.22
CA SER A 193 -1.87 12.58 15.93
C SER A 193 -1.03 11.74 14.95
N GLN A 194 -1.42 10.48 14.76
CA GLN A 194 -0.79 9.57 13.81
C GLN A 194 -1.12 10.08 12.42
N ASN A 195 -0.23 10.91 11.88
CA ASN A 195 -0.33 11.35 10.50
C ASN A 195 -0.01 10.14 9.59
N LYS A 196 -1.06 9.44 9.12
CA LYS A 196 -0.96 8.22 8.29
C LYS A 196 -0.91 8.53 6.79
N GLU A 197 -0.39 9.68 6.40
CA GLU A 197 -0.35 10.10 4.99
C GLU A 197 0.38 9.11 4.07
N TYR A 198 1.35 8.36 4.58
CA TYR A 198 2.03 7.31 3.82
C TYR A 198 1.12 6.13 3.40
N LEU A 199 -0.09 6.03 3.97
CA LEU A 199 -1.11 5.05 3.58
C LEU A 199 -2.05 5.57 2.49
N ILE A 200 -1.94 6.86 2.11
CA ILE A 200 -2.83 7.48 1.12
C ILE A 200 -2.54 6.98 -0.30
N PRO A 201 -1.28 6.88 -0.77
CA PRO A 201 -1.01 6.25 -2.04
C PRO A 201 -1.33 4.75 -2.01
N VAL A 202 -2.08 4.27 -2.99
CA VAL A 202 -2.46 2.87 -3.17
C VAL A 202 -2.09 2.41 -4.58
N LEU A 203 -1.54 1.19 -4.68
CA LEU A 203 -1.15 0.58 -5.94
C LEU A 203 -2.10 -0.56 -6.27
N TYR A 204 -2.61 -0.57 -7.48
CA TYR A 204 -3.39 -1.65 -8.06
C TYR A 204 -2.65 -2.28 -9.23
N LYS A 205 -2.69 -3.60 -9.30
CA LYS A 205 -2.04 -4.41 -10.34
C LYS A 205 -3.08 -5.18 -11.14
N ASN A 206 -2.89 -5.25 -12.43
CA ASN A 206 -3.76 -6.07 -13.27
C ASN A 206 -3.56 -7.55 -12.96
N GLN A 207 -4.60 -8.18 -12.44
CA GLN A 207 -4.61 -9.62 -12.12
C GLN A 207 -4.78 -10.50 -13.38
N ASN A 208 -5.22 -9.93 -14.51
CA ASN A 208 -5.51 -10.67 -15.74
C ASN A 208 -4.35 -10.67 -16.75
N LEU A 209 -3.41 -9.73 -16.61
CA LEU A 209 -2.18 -9.72 -17.40
C LEU A 209 -1.13 -10.52 -16.63
N ALA A 210 -1.21 -11.85 -16.71
CA ALA A 210 -0.09 -12.68 -16.31
C ALA A 210 1.13 -12.25 -17.12
N PRO A 211 2.29 -11.97 -16.51
CA PRO A 211 3.53 -11.87 -17.27
C PRO A 211 3.72 -13.19 -18.00
N LEU A 212 4.02 -13.12 -19.30
CA LEU A 212 4.58 -14.22 -20.06
C LEU A 212 5.92 -14.62 -19.41
N SER A 213 5.89 -15.42 -18.43
CA SER A 213 6.88 -16.18 -17.71
C SER A 213 6.67 -16.10 -16.21
N SER A 214 6.27 -17.18 -15.69
CA SER A 214 6.07 -17.61 -14.31
C SER A 214 4.61 -17.64 -13.84
N GLN A 215 3.97 -18.79 -14.07
CA GLN A 215 3.24 -19.43 -12.99
C GLN A 215 4.25 -19.63 -11.85
N SER A 216 4.50 -18.60 -11.07
CA SER A 216 5.04 -18.78 -9.75
C SER A 216 3.85 -18.99 -8.84
N ASN A 217 3.66 -20.19 -8.33
CA ASN A 217 3.40 -20.28 -6.91
C ASN A 217 4.22 -19.14 -6.31
N GLN A 218 3.60 -18.14 -5.65
CA GLN A 218 4.36 -17.33 -4.72
C GLN A 218 4.88 -18.34 -3.72
N ASP A 219 6.14 -18.76 -3.87
CA ASP A 219 6.84 -19.53 -2.88
C ASP A 219 7.02 -18.55 -1.71
N PHE A 220 6.04 -18.54 -0.81
CA PHE A 220 6.19 -17.88 0.46
C PHE A 220 7.32 -18.61 1.20
N GLU A 221 8.26 -17.86 1.72
CA GLU A 221 9.36 -18.40 2.52
C GLU A 221 8.81 -19.06 3.80
N PHE A 222 7.68 -18.51 4.32
CA PHE A 222 7.01 -18.99 5.52
C PHE A 222 5.53 -19.31 5.23
N ASP A 223 5.02 -20.36 5.88
CA ASP A 223 3.60 -20.69 5.86
C ASP A 223 2.77 -19.68 6.64
N ALA A 224 3.33 -19.13 7.71
CA ALA A 224 2.70 -18.07 8.49
C ALA A 224 3.69 -17.16 9.19
N TYR A 225 3.25 -15.92 9.41
CA TYR A 225 3.83 -14.96 10.34
C TYR A 225 2.98 -14.90 11.61
N ILE A 226 3.58 -15.01 12.80
CA ILE A 226 2.88 -14.87 14.09
C ILE A 226 3.03 -13.44 14.59
N SER A 227 1.90 -12.73 14.66
CA SER A 227 1.76 -11.41 15.28
C SER A 227 1.22 -11.56 16.69
N TYR A 228 2.03 -11.17 17.69
CA TYR A 228 1.71 -11.26 19.11
C TYR A 228 2.38 -10.12 19.89
N VAL A 229 1.99 -9.92 21.16
CA VAL A 229 2.69 -9.00 22.06
C VAL A 229 3.75 -9.77 22.84
N ASP A 230 5.00 -9.31 22.79
CA ASP A 230 6.11 -9.89 23.55
C ASP A 230 6.03 -9.53 25.04
N LYS A 231 4.96 -10.01 25.66
CA LYS A 231 4.67 -9.94 27.11
C LYS A 231 3.89 -11.18 27.52
N ASP A 232 4.12 -11.65 28.75
CA ASP A 232 3.32 -12.73 29.31
C ASP A 232 1.85 -12.31 29.52
N PRO A 233 0.90 -13.25 29.29
CA PRO A 233 1.08 -14.66 28.96
C PRO A 233 1.24 -14.96 27.46
N ASP A 234 1.21 -13.95 26.59
CA ASP A 234 1.21 -14.12 25.13
C ASP A 234 2.53 -14.72 24.66
N SER A 235 3.65 -14.19 25.13
CA SER A 235 5.00 -14.64 24.78
C SER A 235 5.20 -16.11 25.15
N THR A 236 4.95 -16.48 26.40
CA THR A 236 5.04 -17.87 26.86
C THR A 236 4.14 -18.79 26.02
N TRP A 237 2.90 -18.38 25.72
CA TRP A 237 1.99 -19.22 24.94
C TRP A 237 2.46 -19.41 23.50
N VAL A 238 3.01 -18.38 22.87
CA VAL A 238 3.53 -18.47 21.49
C VAL A 238 4.74 -19.38 21.43
N TRP A 239 5.72 -19.17 22.31
CA TRP A 239 7.00 -19.90 22.29
C TRP A 239 6.91 -21.34 22.81
N ASP A 240 6.11 -21.59 23.87
CA ASP A 240 6.05 -22.89 24.51
C ASP A 240 4.94 -23.78 23.97
N VAL A 241 3.91 -23.20 23.32
CA VAL A 241 2.73 -23.96 22.89
C VAL A 241 2.47 -23.87 21.40
N LEU A 242 2.35 -22.64 20.84
CA LEU A 242 1.93 -22.48 19.45
C LEU A 242 3.03 -22.88 18.47
N LEU A 243 4.19 -22.25 18.59
CA LEU A 243 5.30 -22.44 17.66
C LEU A 243 5.77 -23.89 17.59
N PRO A 244 6.05 -24.60 18.70
CA PRO A 244 6.47 -25.98 18.63
C PRO A 244 5.46 -26.91 17.95
N LYS A 245 4.17 -26.71 18.19
CA LYS A 245 3.11 -27.50 17.56
C LYS A 245 2.99 -27.25 16.06
N LEU A 246 3.20 -25.99 15.60
CA LEU A 246 3.18 -25.66 14.18
C LEU A 246 4.39 -26.23 13.45
N GLU A 247 5.56 -26.19 14.07
CA GLU A 247 6.80 -26.76 13.55
C GLU A 247 6.71 -28.31 13.49
N GLU A 248 6.15 -28.96 14.54
CA GLU A 248 5.86 -30.40 14.54
C GLU A 248 4.88 -30.80 13.42
N ALA A 249 3.96 -29.90 13.06
CA ALA A 249 3.08 -30.11 11.90
C ALA A 249 3.78 -29.89 10.55
N GLY A 250 5.08 -29.58 10.52
CA GLY A 250 5.92 -29.39 9.35
C GLY A 250 5.68 -28.05 8.64
N LEU A 251 5.34 -27.00 9.40
CA LEU A 251 5.13 -25.64 8.90
C LEU A 251 6.36 -24.77 9.20
N HIS A 252 6.71 -23.90 8.24
CA HIS A 252 7.75 -22.89 8.41
C HIS A 252 7.12 -21.58 8.91
N ILE A 253 7.53 -21.11 10.07
CA ILE A 253 6.89 -20.00 10.77
C ILE A 253 7.87 -18.85 10.98
N ALA A 254 7.47 -17.63 10.63
CA ALA A 254 8.12 -16.40 11.04
C ALA A 254 7.42 -15.84 12.29
N VAL A 255 8.20 -15.37 13.24
CA VAL A 255 7.67 -14.82 14.52
C VAL A 255 8.03 -13.36 14.64
N SER A 256 7.08 -12.52 15.06
CA SER A 256 7.32 -11.09 15.28
C SER A 256 8.47 -10.85 16.25
N GLY A 257 9.49 -10.14 15.78
CA GLY A 257 10.66 -9.79 16.59
C GLY A 257 11.79 -10.81 16.65
N ASP A 258 11.61 -12.05 16.16
CA ASP A 258 12.64 -13.09 16.19
C ASP A 258 13.70 -12.93 15.09
N SER A 259 13.29 -12.47 13.91
CA SER A 259 14.15 -12.25 12.75
C SER A 259 14.68 -10.82 12.63
N ALA A 260 14.54 -10.00 13.69
CA ALA A 260 14.94 -8.61 13.66
C ALA A 260 16.45 -8.46 13.45
N ASN A 261 16.83 -7.96 12.28
CA ASN A 261 18.23 -7.63 12.00
C ASN A 261 18.68 -6.45 12.88
N PRO A 262 19.77 -6.58 13.64
CA PRO A 262 20.27 -5.48 14.47
C PRO A 262 20.51 -4.21 13.64
N GLY A 263 19.88 -3.10 14.04
CA GLY A 263 19.99 -1.81 13.37
C GLY A 263 18.92 -1.53 12.30
N VAL A 264 18.07 -2.49 11.96
CA VAL A 264 16.90 -2.29 11.08
C VAL A 264 15.69 -1.84 11.91
N PRO A 265 14.91 -0.82 11.46
CA PRO A 265 13.69 -0.45 12.16
C PRO A 265 12.69 -1.62 12.21
N ARG A 266 12.15 -1.90 13.39
CA ARG A 266 11.22 -3.02 13.64
C ARG A 266 10.03 -3.07 12.66
N VAL A 267 9.54 -1.92 12.20
CA VAL A 267 8.45 -1.83 11.22
C VAL A 267 8.82 -2.48 9.88
N ILE A 268 10.07 -2.36 9.45
CA ILE A 268 10.56 -2.95 8.19
C ILE A 268 10.63 -4.47 8.30
N ASP A 269 11.14 -4.98 9.43
CA ASP A 269 11.20 -6.43 9.68
C ASP A 269 9.79 -7.05 9.73
N ILE A 270 8.85 -6.39 10.39
CA ILE A 270 7.44 -6.80 10.44
C ILE A 270 6.84 -6.84 9.02
N GLU A 271 7.05 -5.79 8.24
CA GLU A 271 6.54 -5.73 6.87
C GLU A 271 7.12 -6.84 5.99
N GLN A 272 8.42 -7.10 6.09
CA GLN A 272 9.05 -8.19 5.37
C GLN A 272 8.53 -9.56 5.81
N GLY A 273 8.46 -9.82 7.12
CA GLY A 273 7.93 -11.07 7.65
C GLY A 273 6.51 -11.36 7.19
N ILE A 274 5.62 -10.36 7.19
CA ILE A 274 4.25 -10.51 6.68
C ILE A 274 4.24 -10.74 5.15
N LYS A 275 5.08 -10.02 4.39
CA LYS A 275 5.18 -10.20 2.92
C LYS A 275 5.69 -11.58 2.53
N GLN A 276 6.69 -12.09 3.23
CA GLN A 276 7.31 -13.39 2.98
C GLN A 276 6.45 -14.57 3.47
N SER A 277 5.40 -14.30 4.24
CA SER A 277 4.54 -15.34 4.82
C SER A 277 3.21 -15.45 4.09
N LYS A 278 2.77 -16.68 3.84
CA LYS A 278 1.49 -16.99 3.19
C LYS A 278 0.30 -16.46 3.98
N ARG A 279 0.33 -16.57 5.31
CA ARG A 279 -0.72 -16.10 6.22
C ARG A 279 -0.16 -15.36 7.42
N THR A 280 -1.02 -14.62 8.11
CA THR A 280 -0.68 -13.96 9.38
C THR A 280 -1.59 -14.48 10.48
N ILE A 281 -1.00 -15.16 11.46
CA ILE A 281 -1.69 -15.58 12.69
C ILE A 281 -1.70 -14.40 13.63
N VAL A 282 -2.88 -13.98 14.05
CA VAL A 282 -3.08 -12.88 15.01
C VAL A 282 -3.45 -13.47 16.36
N VAL A 283 -2.54 -13.38 17.34
CA VAL A 283 -2.74 -13.94 18.69
C VAL A 283 -3.54 -12.95 19.54
N LEU A 284 -4.87 -13.17 19.61
CA LEU A 284 -5.79 -12.28 20.30
C LEU A 284 -5.73 -12.50 21.82
N SER A 285 -5.24 -11.49 22.51
CA SER A 285 -5.21 -11.35 23.96
C SER A 285 -5.63 -9.94 24.39
N LYS A 286 -5.74 -9.70 25.70
CA LYS A 286 -5.95 -8.35 26.24
C LYS A 286 -4.77 -7.44 25.92
N ASN A 287 -3.54 -7.95 26.03
CA ASN A 287 -2.33 -7.21 25.70
C ASN A 287 -2.30 -6.82 24.21
N TYR A 288 -2.64 -7.77 23.34
CA TYR A 288 -2.67 -7.57 21.89
C TYR A 288 -3.58 -6.43 21.47
N LEU A 289 -4.79 -6.38 22.01
CA LEU A 289 -5.79 -5.38 21.65
C LEU A 289 -5.48 -3.96 22.15
N LEU A 290 -4.60 -3.85 23.14
CA LEU A 290 -4.14 -2.57 23.70
C LEU A 290 -2.82 -2.09 23.11
N ASP A 291 -2.14 -2.92 22.32
CA ASP A 291 -0.85 -2.59 21.71
C ASP A 291 -1.00 -2.00 20.31
N ASN A 292 -0.34 -0.85 20.07
CA ASN A 292 -0.42 -0.15 18.79
C ASN A 292 0.33 -0.84 17.66
N MET A 293 1.43 -1.55 17.98
CA MET A 293 2.24 -2.23 16.97
C MET A 293 1.51 -3.45 16.42
N THR A 294 0.88 -4.24 17.27
CA THR A 294 0.05 -5.39 16.86
C THR A 294 -1.19 -4.96 16.07
N THR A 295 -1.72 -3.79 16.39
CA THR A 295 -2.79 -3.15 15.59
C THR A 295 -2.29 -2.85 14.17
N PHE A 296 -1.05 -2.36 14.03
CA PHE A 296 -0.42 -2.13 12.73
C PHE A 296 -0.18 -3.45 11.98
N GLU A 297 0.38 -4.46 12.62
CA GLU A 297 0.66 -5.78 12.02
C GLU A 297 -0.61 -6.42 11.44
N SER A 298 -1.69 -6.42 12.23
CA SER A 298 -2.97 -6.98 11.78
C SER A 298 -3.60 -6.17 10.63
N ALA A 299 -3.45 -4.84 10.64
CA ALA A 299 -3.94 -3.97 9.56
C ALA A 299 -3.14 -4.19 8.28
N LEU A 300 -1.82 -4.36 8.38
CA LEU A 300 -0.95 -4.61 7.24
C LEU A 300 -1.28 -5.97 6.59
N GLY A 301 -1.36 -7.04 7.37
CA GLY A 301 -1.71 -8.38 6.86
C GLY A 301 -3.09 -8.42 6.20
N GLN A 302 -4.07 -7.66 6.72
CA GLN A 302 -5.39 -7.54 6.11
C GLN A 302 -5.33 -6.74 4.80
N SER A 303 -4.62 -5.62 4.79
CA SER A 303 -4.47 -4.78 3.59
C SER A 303 -3.82 -5.55 2.45
N MET A 304 -2.76 -6.30 2.73
CA MET A 304 -2.11 -7.16 1.74
C MET A 304 -3.04 -8.25 1.22
N GLY A 305 -3.80 -8.89 2.09
CA GLY A 305 -4.80 -9.88 1.68
C GLY A 305 -5.87 -9.28 0.75
N ILE A 306 -6.36 -8.07 1.05
CA ILE A 306 -7.33 -7.37 0.19
C ILE A 306 -6.71 -7.04 -1.17
N GLN A 307 -5.48 -6.54 -1.21
CA GLN A 307 -4.77 -6.23 -2.45
C GLN A 307 -4.53 -7.47 -3.32
N GLU A 308 -4.29 -8.62 -2.71
CA GLU A 308 -4.08 -9.89 -3.39
C GLU A 308 -5.41 -10.63 -3.69
N GLY A 309 -6.56 -10.08 -3.29
CA GLY A 309 -7.87 -10.75 -3.43
C GLY A 309 -7.99 -12.02 -2.58
N SER A 310 -7.28 -12.11 -1.47
CA SER A 310 -7.18 -13.29 -0.61
C SER A 310 -7.38 -12.97 0.88
N TYR A 311 -7.78 -13.98 1.66
CA TYR A 311 -7.90 -13.85 3.11
C TYR A 311 -6.63 -14.37 3.80
N ARG A 312 -5.74 -13.46 4.23
CA ARG A 312 -4.46 -13.82 4.86
C ARG A 312 -4.49 -13.86 6.38
N LEU A 313 -5.42 -13.17 7.03
CA LEU A 313 -5.49 -13.13 8.50
C LEU A 313 -6.17 -14.38 9.10
N LEU A 314 -5.54 -14.94 10.12
CA LEU A 314 -6.06 -16.04 10.93
C LEU A 314 -6.05 -15.63 12.41
N PRO A 315 -7.13 -15.03 12.94
CA PRO A 315 -7.18 -14.65 14.35
C PRO A 315 -7.39 -15.89 15.24
N VAL A 316 -6.53 -16.04 16.23
CA VAL A 316 -6.59 -17.08 17.26
C VAL A 316 -6.77 -16.46 18.63
N LYS A 317 -7.76 -16.88 19.40
CA LYS A 317 -8.05 -16.37 20.73
C LYS A 317 -7.49 -17.32 21.77
N ILE A 318 -6.62 -16.80 22.66
CA ILE A 318 -5.89 -17.59 23.65
C ILE A 318 -6.41 -17.44 25.08
N MET A 319 -7.27 -16.45 25.31
CA MET A 319 -7.88 -16.17 26.62
C MET A 319 -9.25 -15.52 26.47
N SER A 320 -10.02 -15.43 27.57
CA SER A 320 -11.26 -14.64 27.57
C SER A 320 -10.98 -13.16 27.31
N LEU A 321 -11.75 -12.56 26.41
CA LEU A 321 -11.70 -11.14 26.06
C LEU A 321 -12.90 -10.37 26.65
N ASP A 322 -13.50 -10.87 27.72
CA ASP A 322 -14.67 -10.26 28.34
C ASP A 322 -14.43 -8.78 28.69
N GLY A 323 -15.35 -7.92 28.25
CA GLY A 323 -15.27 -6.47 28.46
C GLY A 323 -14.37 -5.69 27.49
N ILE A 324 -13.82 -6.33 26.46
CA ILE A 324 -13.00 -5.67 25.44
C ILE A 324 -13.70 -5.82 24.09
N GLU A 325 -14.00 -4.70 23.43
CA GLU A 325 -14.52 -4.69 22.06
C GLU A 325 -13.42 -5.02 21.06
N LEU A 326 -13.72 -5.99 20.21
CA LEU A 326 -12.83 -6.31 19.08
C LEU A 326 -12.94 -5.21 18.00
N PRO A 327 -11.84 -4.78 17.40
CA PRO A 327 -11.89 -3.93 16.21
C PRO A 327 -12.78 -4.55 15.13
N VAL A 328 -13.61 -3.75 14.47
CA VAL A 328 -14.59 -4.21 13.47
C VAL A 328 -13.96 -5.14 12.43
N ARG A 329 -12.73 -4.81 11.96
CA ARG A 329 -11.99 -5.62 11.01
C ARG A 329 -11.69 -7.05 11.47
N LEU A 330 -11.50 -7.27 12.78
CA LEU A 330 -11.23 -8.60 13.35
C LEU A 330 -12.52 -9.33 13.73
N SER A 331 -13.56 -8.59 14.15
CA SER A 331 -14.85 -9.19 14.51
C SER A 331 -15.61 -9.77 13.30
N MET A 332 -15.28 -9.33 12.08
CA MET A 332 -15.83 -9.88 10.82
C MET A 332 -15.18 -11.20 10.40
N LEU A 333 -14.06 -11.59 11.02
CA LEU A 333 -13.35 -12.83 10.69
C LEU A 333 -13.79 -13.99 11.61
N THR A 334 -13.65 -15.21 11.09
CA THR A 334 -13.83 -16.41 11.93
C THR A 334 -12.64 -16.54 12.87
N ILE A 335 -12.90 -16.39 14.17
CA ILE A 335 -11.87 -16.48 15.22
C ILE A 335 -11.77 -17.93 15.71
N LEU A 336 -10.56 -18.49 15.72
CA LEU A 336 -10.29 -19.81 16.29
C LEU A 336 -10.14 -19.71 17.81
N GLU A 337 -10.96 -20.46 18.55
CA GLU A 337 -11.03 -20.42 20.01
C GLU A 337 -10.08 -21.45 20.63
N LEU A 338 -8.84 -21.05 20.88
CA LEU A 338 -7.81 -21.91 21.48
C LEU A 338 -7.75 -21.82 23.02
N SER A 339 -8.53 -20.92 23.62
CA SER A 339 -8.58 -20.77 25.08
C SER A 339 -9.40 -21.86 25.78
N HIS A 340 -10.28 -22.57 25.06
CA HIS A 340 -11.17 -23.56 25.65
C HIS A 340 -10.55 -24.97 25.65
N PRO A 341 -10.19 -25.59 26.79
CA PRO A 341 -9.40 -26.82 26.84
C PRO A 341 -9.99 -27.99 26.03
N ARG A 342 -11.33 -28.12 25.99
CA ARG A 342 -12.02 -29.21 25.27
C ARG A 342 -12.09 -28.98 23.74
N ARG A 343 -11.84 -27.77 23.25
CA ARG A 343 -11.92 -27.41 21.83
C ARG A 343 -10.57 -27.08 21.24
N ALA A 344 -9.60 -26.74 22.07
CA ALA A 344 -8.29 -26.24 21.65
C ALA A 344 -7.63 -27.15 20.60
N GLU A 345 -7.62 -28.46 20.82
CA GLU A 345 -7.01 -29.40 19.89
C GLU A 345 -7.71 -29.42 18.51
N ARG A 346 -9.04 -29.42 18.50
CA ARG A 346 -9.82 -29.35 17.25
C ARG A 346 -9.60 -28.04 16.49
N GLU A 347 -9.60 -26.92 17.21
CA GLU A 347 -9.37 -25.60 16.62
C GLU A 347 -7.92 -25.47 16.14
N PHE A 348 -6.97 -26.10 16.82
CA PHE A 348 -5.58 -26.18 16.37
C PHE A 348 -5.45 -26.96 15.06
N GLN A 349 -6.12 -28.11 14.93
CA GLN A 349 -6.15 -28.88 13.67
C GLN A 349 -6.76 -28.05 12.53
N ARG A 350 -7.79 -27.25 12.80
CA ARG A 350 -8.36 -26.31 11.81
C ARG A 350 -7.37 -25.23 11.41
N LEU A 351 -6.57 -24.69 12.35
CA LEU A 351 -5.51 -23.75 12.08
C LEU A 351 -4.47 -24.37 11.13
N VAL A 352 -3.94 -25.55 11.47
CA VAL A 352 -2.97 -26.27 10.63
C VAL A 352 -3.51 -26.54 9.24
N GLN A 353 -4.75 -27.01 9.14
CA GLN A 353 -5.39 -27.24 7.85
C GLN A 353 -5.52 -25.96 7.02
N SER A 354 -5.89 -24.84 7.65
CA SER A 354 -5.98 -23.55 6.99
C SER A 354 -4.63 -23.07 6.49
N LEU A 355 -3.53 -23.31 7.21
CA LEU A 355 -2.17 -22.94 6.80
C LEU A 355 -1.68 -23.79 5.61
N LYS A 356 -1.99 -25.09 5.61
CA LYS A 356 -1.62 -26.02 4.53
C LYS A 356 -2.47 -25.80 3.26
N SER A 357 -3.68 -25.32 3.39
CA SER A 357 -4.60 -25.09 2.27
C SER A 357 -4.17 -23.87 1.42
N PRO A 358 -4.52 -23.83 0.11
CA PRO A 358 -4.38 -22.61 -0.69
C PRO A 358 -5.07 -21.40 -0.02
N LEU A 359 -4.64 -20.19 -0.38
CA LEU A 359 -5.30 -18.97 0.10
C LEU A 359 -6.74 -18.92 -0.43
N PRO A 360 -7.74 -18.69 0.44
CA PRO A 360 -9.11 -18.50 -0.03
C PRO A 360 -9.21 -17.18 -0.80
N ASN A 361 -9.78 -17.22 -2.00
CA ASN A 361 -10.02 -16.04 -2.83
C ASN A 361 -11.27 -15.29 -2.38
N MET A 362 -11.25 -13.95 -2.45
CA MET A 362 -12.40 -13.09 -2.10
C MET A 362 -13.56 -13.15 -3.11
N GLY A 363 -13.42 -13.89 -4.21
CA GLY A 363 -14.41 -14.00 -5.28
C GLY A 363 -15.16 -15.35 -5.36
N GLN A 364 -15.06 -16.21 -4.34
CA GLN A 364 -15.82 -17.48 -4.27
C GLN A 364 -16.87 -17.44 -3.20
#